data_772d05f06b59156c7b3a34a0890c68cc
#
_entry.id   772d05f06b59156c7b3a34a0890c68cc
#
_cell.length_a   1.000
_cell.length_b   1.000
_cell.length_c   1.000
_cell.angle_alpha   90.00
_cell.angle_beta   90.00
_cell.angle_gamma   90.00
#
_symmetry.space_group_name_H-M   'P 1'
#
loop_
_entity.id
_entity.type
_entity.pdbx_description
1 polymer ?
#
loop_
_entity_poly.entity_id
_entity_poly.type
_entity_poly.pdbx_seq_one_letter_code
_entity_poly.pdbx_strand_id
1 'polypeptide(L)'
;MLDAKTIEAIADELLEAARTRTPVPRLTARYPGMTVEDSYAVQQLWRRRNEEAGRTLVGRKIGLTSKAMQAATGITEPDYGAIFDDMVLETGCSVAWDKYTHPRVEVELAFVLKDALKGPGCTIFDVLNATDYVVPALEILDSRIEMEGRTIVDTIADNAAMGAMVVGGNPVRPDAVDLRWVSAILYKNQTVEETGVAAGVLDHPANGVHWLANKIAAHGDSMKAGDIILAGSFTRPLWVYKGDTVHADYGPLGSITCRFE
;
A
#
# COMPACT_ATOMS: atom_id res chain seq x y z
N MET A 1 -22.96 -12.41 3.01
CA MET A 1 -21.68 -12.79 3.65
C MET A 1 -21.31 -14.20 3.24
N LEU A 2 -20.06 -14.42 2.88
CA LEU A 2 -19.51 -15.74 2.57
C LEU A 2 -19.40 -16.58 3.86
N ASP A 3 -19.48 -17.90 3.72
CA ASP A 3 -19.20 -18.80 4.85
C ASP A 3 -17.69 -18.92 5.14
N ALA A 4 -17.34 -19.39 6.33
CA ALA A 4 -15.96 -19.49 6.76
C ALA A 4 -15.09 -20.37 5.85
N LYS A 5 -15.66 -21.47 5.33
CA LYS A 5 -14.95 -22.40 4.44
C LYS A 5 -14.61 -21.75 3.10
N THR A 6 -15.51 -20.93 2.58
CA THR A 6 -15.28 -20.16 1.34
C THR A 6 -14.19 -19.09 1.56
N ILE A 7 -14.21 -18.38 2.69
CA ILE A 7 -13.18 -17.42 3.07
C ILE A 7 -11.80 -18.09 3.16
N GLU A 8 -11.74 -19.27 3.80
CA GLU A 8 -10.50 -20.06 3.88
C GLU A 8 -9.98 -20.47 2.50
N ALA A 9 -10.85 -20.99 1.65
CA ALA A 9 -10.48 -21.42 0.31
C ALA A 9 -9.93 -20.26 -0.54
N ILE A 10 -10.54 -19.07 -0.45
CA ILE A 10 -10.06 -17.87 -1.15
C ILE A 10 -8.69 -17.41 -0.61
N ALA A 11 -8.52 -17.37 0.70
CA ALA A 11 -7.24 -16.97 1.30
C ALA A 11 -6.10 -17.91 0.90
N ASP A 12 -6.34 -19.22 0.90
CA ASP A 12 -5.35 -20.23 0.48
C ASP A 12 -5.06 -20.13 -1.03
N GLU A 13 -6.08 -19.87 -1.85
CA GLU A 13 -5.92 -19.65 -3.29
C GLU A 13 -5.06 -18.39 -3.60
N LEU A 14 -5.25 -17.30 -2.86
CA LEU A 14 -4.44 -16.09 -3.02
C LEU A 14 -2.99 -16.30 -2.56
N LEU A 15 -2.73 -17.11 -1.54
CA LEU A 15 -1.39 -17.52 -1.14
C LEU A 15 -0.71 -18.33 -2.25
N GLU A 16 -1.43 -19.27 -2.85
CA GLU A 16 -0.91 -20.07 -3.96
C GLU A 16 -0.68 -19.22 -5.22
N ALA A 17 -1.59 -18.29 -5.52
CA ALA A 17 -1.42 -17.33 -6.62
C ALA A 17 -0.14 -16.49 -6.46
N ALA A 18 0.15 -16.02 -5.24
CA ALA A 18 1.40 -15.32 -4.93
C ALA A 18 2.64 -16.21 -5.18
N ARG A 19 2.57 -17.49 -4.73
CA ARG A 19 3.68 -18.43 -4.88
C ARG A 19 3.94 -18.84 -6.33
N THR A 20 2.87 -19.04 -7.12
CA THR A 20 2.94 -19.50 -8.52
C THR A 20 3.02 -18.36 -9.51
N ARG A 21 2.74 -17.12 -9.08
CA ARG A 21 2.61 -15.93 -9.93
C ARG A 21 1.55 -16.12 -11.03
N THR A 22 0.52 -16.86 -10.70
CA THR A 22 -0.61 -17.11 -11.59
C THR A 22 -1.84 -16.46 -10.99
N PRO A 23 -2.30 -15.31 -11.54
CA PRO A 23 -3.49 -14.65 -11.02
C PRO A 23 -4.72 -15.53 -11.09
N VAL A 24 -5.55 -15.41 -10.07
CA VAL A 24 -6.85 -16.08 -10.06
C VAL A 24 -7.91 -15.19 -10.72
N PRO A 25 -8.97 -15.77 -11.30
CA PRO A 25 -10.10 -15.01 -11.79
C PRO A 25 -10.74 -14.16 -10.70
N ARG A 26 -11.33 -13.03 -11.08
CA ARG A 26 -11.99 -12.11 -10.15
C ARG A 26 -12.93 -12.84 -9.18
N LEU A 27 -12.75 -12.55 -7.90
CA LEU A 27 -13.60 -13.12 -6.84
C LEU A 27 -15.05 -12.68 -7.00
N THR A 28 -15.27 -11.40 -7.33
CA THR A 28 -16.62 -10.85 -7.55
C THR A 28 -17.37 -11.49 -8.72
N ALA A 29 -16.67 -12.03 -9.72
CA ALA A 29 -17.27 -12.82 -10.80
C ALA A 29 -17.66 -14.23 -10.35
N ARG A 30 -16.87 -14.83 -9.45
CA ARG A 30 -17.07 -16.18 -8.92
C ARG A 30 -18.05 -16.22 -7.75
N TYR A 31 -18.08 -15.15 -6.95
CA TYR A 31 -18.93 -14.99 -5.77
C TYR A 31 -19.79 -13.73 -5.89
N PRO A 32 -20.85 -13.75 -6.71
CA PRO A 32 -21.76 -12.63 -6.84
C PRO A 32 -22.39 -12.29 -5.48
N GLY A 33 -22.23 -11.03 -5.05
CA GLY A 33 -22.71 -10.59 -3.73
C GLY A 33 -21.65 -10.65 -2.62
N MET A 34 -20.40 -10.99 -2.92
CA MET A 34 -19.26 -10.79 -2.00
C MET A 34 -19.18 -9.32 -1.59
N THR A 35 -19.07 -9.08 -0.28
CA THR A 35 -19.06 -7.71 0.30
C THR A 35 -17.65 -7.25 0.65
N VAL A 36 -17.51 -5.97 0.99
CA VAL A 36 -16.27 -5.40 1.52
C VAL A 36 -15.85 -6.09 2.82
N GLU A 37 -16.83 -6.43 3.68
CA GLU A 37 -16.59 -7.14 4.94
C GLU A 37 -16.05 -8.56 4.69
N ASP A 38 -16.60 -9.27 3.69
CA ASP A 38 -16.08 -10.58 3.26
C ASP A 38 -14.62 -10.44 2.78
N SER A 39 -14.32 -9.38 2.03
CA SER A 39 -12.96 -9.12 1.52
C SER A 39 -11.95 -8.87 2.63
N TYR A 40 -12.32 -8.07 3.64
CA TYR A 40 -11.46 -7.88 4.81
C TYR A 40 -11.32 -9.16 5.64
N ALA A 41 -12.35 -10.01 5.71
CA ALA A 41 -12.23 -11.31 6.37
C ALA A 41 -11.23 -12.23 5.66
N VAL A 42 -11.24 -12.27 4.31
CA VAL A 42 -10.23 -12.96 3.50
C VAL A 42 -8.84 -12.38 3.74
N GLN A 43 -8.68 -11.05 3.65
CA GLN A 43 -7.41 -10.36 3.87
C GLN A 43 -6.82 -10.64 5.27
N GLN A 44 -7.66 -10.59 6.31
CA GLN A 44 -7.23 -10.88 7.68
C GLN A 44 -6.77 -12.33 7.84
N LEU A 45 -7.45 -13.28 7.20
CA LEU A 45 -7.02 -14.68 7.22
C LEU A 45 -5.73 -14.88 6.44
N TRP A 46 -5.61 -14.28 5.25
CA TRP A 46 -4.39 -14.25 4.46
C TRP A 46 -3.21 -13.68 5.27
N ARG A 47 -3.43 -12.57 5.99
CA ARG A 47 -2.42 -11.98 6.89
C ARG A 47 -1.99 -12.98 7.96
N ARG A 48 -2.93 -13.57 8.70
CA ARG A 48 -2.63 -14.57 9.76
C ARG A 48 -1.83 -15.75 9.22
N ARG A 49 -2.16 -16.28 8.05
CA ARG A 49 -1.41 -17.36 7.41
C ARG A 49 0.04 -16.98 7.13
N ASN A 50 0.29 -15.75 6.71
CA ASN A 50 1.65 -15.23 6.51
C ASN A 50 2.40 -15.09 7.85
N GLU A 51 1.75 -14.59 8.91
CA GLU A 51 2.32 -14.51 10.26
C GLU A 51 2.64 -15.91 10.81
N GLU A 52 1.75 -16.87 10.63
CA GLU A 52 1.97 -18.29 11.01
C GLU A 52 3.12 -18.93 10.20
N ALA A 53 3.35 -18.49 8.97
CA ALA A 53 4.49 -18.88 8.15
C ALA A 53 5.81 -18.20 8.55
N GLY A 54 5.81 -17.34 9.58
CA GLY A 54 6.99 -16.70 10.15
C GLY A 54 7.29 -15.30 9.64
N ARG A 55 6.43 -14.71 8.81
CA ARG A 55 6.57 -13.31 8.37
C ARG A 55 6.15 -12.35 9.48
N THR A 56 6.86 -11.24 9.63
CA THR A 56 6.55 -10.23 10.65
C THR A 56 5.79 -9.07 10.04
N LEU A 57 4.60 -8.75 10.59
CA LEU A 57 3.87 -7.54 10.21
C LEU A 57 4.64 -6.32 10.73
N VAL A 58 5.08 -5.45 9.83
CA VAL A 58 5.87 -4.24 10.14
C VAL A 58 5.17 -2.95 9.76
N GLY A 59 4.00 -3.02 9.16
CA GLY A 59 3.27 -1.83 8.76
C GLY A 59 2.03 -2.10 7.93
N ARG A 60 1.51 -1.03 7.35
CA ARG A 60 0.34 -1.06 6.47
C ARG A 60 0.47 -0.04 5.35
N LYS A 61 -0.18 -0.30 4.21
CA LYS A 61 -0.36 0.65 3.12
C LYS A 61 -1.81 1.10 3.05
N ILE A 62 -2.02 2.29 2.52
CA ILE A 62 -3.36 2.86 2.30
C ILE A 62 -3.50 3.13 0.81
N GLY A 63 -4.50 2.53 0.18
CA GLY A 63 -4.81 2.72 -1.22
C GLY A 63 -6.04 3.59 -1.45
N LEU A 64 -6.25 4.00 -2.73
CA LEU A 64 -7.43 4.77 -3.16
C LEU A 64 -7.62 6.09 -2.41
N THR A 65 -6.54 6.78 -2.09
CA THR A 65 -6.53 8.04 -1.35
C THR A 65 -6.80 9.26 -2.24
N SER A 66 -6.70 9.12 -3.56
CA SER A 66 -6.98 10.20 -4.52
C SER A 66 -8.49 10.36 -4.74
N LYS A 67 -9.03 11.56 -4.48
CA LYS A 67 -10.43 11.89 -4.77
C LYS A 67 -10.80 11.73 -6.24
N ALA A 68 -9.87 12.04 -7.15
CA ALA A 68 -10.08 11.84 -8.58
C ALA A 68 -10.25 10.35 -8.93
N MET A 69 -9.42 9.47 -8.34
CA MET A 69 -9.53 8.03 -8.54
C MET A 69 -10.79 7.46 -7.88
N GLN A 70 -11.15 7.91 -6.66
CA GLN A 70 -12.40 7.53 -6.02
C GLN A 70 -13.61 7.86 -6.91
N ALA A 71 -13.65 9.08 -7.47
CA ALA A 71 -14.74 9.49 -8.37
C ALA A 71 -14.76 8.67 -9.68
N ALA A 72 -13.59 8.38 -10.26
CA ALA A 72 -13.49 7.61 -11.50
C ALA A 72 -13.90 6.15 -11.34
N THR A 73 -13.70 5.56 -10.15
CA THR A 73 -13.99 4.16 -9.85
C THR A 73 -15.31 3.95 -9.12
N GLY A 74 -15.99 5.03 -8.72
CA GLY A 74 -17.21 4.95 -7.89
C GLY A 74 -16.97 4.48 -6.46
N ILE A 75 -15.72 4.49 -6.00
CA ILE A 75 -15.31 4.10 -4.65
C ILE A 75 -15.38 5.32 -3.74
N THR A 76 -15.90 5.16 -2.54
CA THR A 76 -16.17 6.28 -1.63
C THR A 76 -15.20 6.41 -0.46
N GLU A 77 -14.39 5.37 -0.21
CA GLU A 77 -13.41 5.35 0.88
C GLU A 77 -12.10 4.67 0.43
N PRO A 78 -10.97 4.94 1.11
CA PRO A 78 -9.72 4.22 0.92
C PRO A 78 -9.82 2.73 1.25
N ASP A 79 -8.82 1.96 0.82
CA ASP A 79 -8.56 0.60 1.28
C ASP A 79 -7.20 0.52 2.00
N TYR A 80 -6.89 -0.64 2.58
CA TYR A 80 -5.59 -0.86 3.22
C TYR A 80 -5.12 -2.31 3.04
N GLY A 81 -3.78 -2.49 3.13
CA GLY A 81 -3.13 -3.79 3.12
C GLY A 81 -2.02 -3.89 4.18
N ALA A 82 -1.60 -5.11 4.47
CA ALA A 82 -0.51 -5.44 5.37
C ALA A 82 0.85 -5.34 4.67
N ILE A 83 1.86 -4.84 5.36
CA ILE A 83 3.27 -4.84 4.95
C ILE A 83 4.03 -5.77 5.87
N PHE A 84 4.72 -6.76 5.29
CA PHE A 84 5.60 -7.66 6.01
C PHE A 84 7.07 -7.25 5.88
N ASP A 85 7.91 -7.73 6.78
CA ASP A 85 9.34 -7.43 6.87
C ASP A 85 10.09 -7.70 5.56
N ASP A 86 9.78 -8.79 4.88
CA ASP A 86 10.38 -9.17 3.58
C ASP A 86 9.89 -8.35 2.38
N MET A 87 8.92 -7.46 2.60
CA MET A 87 8.42 -6.50 1.60
C MET A 87 9.12 -5.14 1.66
N VAL A 88 9.94 -4.87 2.68
CA VAL A 88 10.62 -3.58 2.84
C VAL A 88 12.02 -3.65 2.24
N LEU A 89 12.25 -2.83 1.22
CA LEU A 89 13.50 -2.73 0.49
C LEU A 89 14.10 -1.34 0.67
N GLU A 90 15.42 -1.24 0.52
CA GLU A 90 16.13 0.05 0.57
C GLU A 90 16.45 0.58 -0.82
N THR A 91 16.58 1.90 -0.95
CA THR A 91 17.00 2.53 -2.20
C THR A 91 18.33 1.94 -2.72
N GLY A 92 18.46 1.83 -4.04
CA GLY A 92 19.60 1.18 -4.69
C GLY A 92 19.46 -0.33 -4.85
N CYS A 93 18.35 -0.91 -4.40
CA CYS A 93 18.12 -2.35 -4.51
C CYS A 93 17.87 -2.83 -5.94
N SER A 94 18.21 -4.10 -6.18
CA SER A 94 17.67 -4.88 -7.29
C SER A 94 16.39 -5.57 -6.83
N VAL A 95 15.32 -5.33 -7.56
CA VAL A 95 14.02 -5.97 -7.37
C VAL A 95 13.90 -7.14 -8.32
N ALA A 96 13.78 -8.35 -7.81
CA ALA A 96 13.58 -9.53 -8.64
C ALA A 96 12.21 -9.44 -9.33
N TRP A 97 12.19 -9.06 -10.60
CA TRP A 97 10.96 -8.86 -11.38
C TRP A 97 10.10 -10.12 -11.45
N ASP A 98 10.77 -11.25 -11.49
CA ASP A 98 10.12 -12.56 -11.55
C ASP A 98 9.47 -13.01 -10.23
N LYS A 99 9.56 -12.25 -9.15
CA LYS A 99 8.74 -12.42 -7.94
C LYS A 99 7.31 -11.93 -8.10
N TYR A 100 7.05 -11.07 -9.09
CA TYR A 100 5.77 -10.38 -9.28
C TYR A 100 5.07 -10.88 -10.54
N THR A 101 3.78 -10.69 -10.61
CA THR A 101 2.94 -11.05 -11.75
C THR A 101 2.91 -9.92 -12.78
N HIS A 102 2.52 -8.72 -12.32
CA HIS A 102 2.40 -7.51 -13.14
C HIS A 102 2.71 -6.28 -12.30
N PRO A 103 4.01 -6.06 -11.95
CA PRO A 103 4.38 -4.99 -11.03
C PRO A 103 4.13 -3.61 -11.61
N ARG A 104 3.67 -2.71 -10.75
CA ARG A 104 3.56 -1.27 -11.02
C ARG A 104 4.16 -0.53 -9.85
N VAL A 105 4.60 0.70 -10.07
CA VAL A 105 5.23 1.53 -9.04
C VAL A 105 4.44 2.82 -8.85
N GLU A 106 4.28 3.22 -7.60
CA GLU A 106 3.68 4.49 -7.19
C GLU A 106 4.61 5.24 -6.24
N VAL A 107 4.49 6.58 -6.26
CA VAL A 107 5.24 7.48 -5.38
C VAL A 107 4.41 7.77 -4.14
N GLU A 108 5.01 7.61 -2.96
CA GLU A 108 4.35 7.77 -1.67
C GLU A 108 5.24 8.45 -0.62
N LEU A 109 4.65 8.75 0.53
CA LEU A 109 5.35 9.04 1.77
C LEU A 109 5.05 7.92 2.78
N ALA A 110 6.09 7.46 3.47
CA ALA A 110 5.97 6.53 4.57
C ALA A 110 6.10 7.26 5.91
N PHE A 111 5.17 7.03 6.81
CA PHE A 111 5.18 7.51 8.19
C PHE A 111 5.72 6.40 9.08
N VAL A 112 6.80 6.68 9.81
CA VAL A 112 7.36 5.75 10.81
C VAL A 112 6.93 6.21 12.20
N LEU A 113 6.22 5.33 12.91
CA LEU A 113 5.62 5.68 14.19
C LEU A 113 6.60 5.48 15.34
N LYS A 114 6.67 6.45 16.27
CA LYS A 114 7.34 6.31 17.58
C LYS A 114 6.41 5.87 18.69
N ASP A 115 5.11 6.16 18.53
CA ASP A 115 4.06 5.81 19.48
C ASP A 115 2.92 5.07 18.77
N ALA A 116 2.14 4.29 19.54
CA ALA A 116 1.00 3.57 19.01
C ALA A 116 -0.14 4.54 18.61
N LEU A 117 -0.82 4.23 17.51
CA LEU A 117 -2.04 4.93 17.08
C LEU A 117 -3.23 3.99 17.16
N LYS A 118 -4.28 4.44 17.84
CA LYS A 118 -5.50 3.67 18.04
C LYS A 118 -6.73 4.54 17.84
N GLY A 119 -7.69 4.07 17.06
CA GLY A 119 -9.04 4.60 16.99
C GLY A 119 -9.99 3.93 18.01
N PRO A 120 -11.28 4.24 18.01
CA PRO A 120 -11.89 5.33 17.23
C PRO A 120 -11.53 6.72 17.77
N GLY A 121 -11.66 7.74 16.94
CA GLY A 121 -11.43 9.14 17.33
C GLY A 121 -10.00 9.62 17.16
N CYS A 122 -9.12 8.82 16.52
CA CYS A 122 -7.79 9.27 16.10
C CYS A 122 -7.93 10.47 15.16
N THR A 123 -7.14 11.50 15.39
CA THR A 123 -7.10 12.75 14.62
C THR A 123 -5.79 12.90 13.87
N ILE A 124 -5.73 13.85 12.92
CA ILE A 124 -4.48 14.20 12.25
C ILE A 124 -3.39 14.65 13.24
N PHE A 125 -3.77 15.32 14.32
CA PHE A 125 -2.83 15.77 15.37
C PHE A 125 -2.21 14.58 16.12
N ASP A 126 -2.99 13.53 16.37
CA ASP A 126 -2.49 12.30 16.99
C ASP A 126 -1.46 11.63 16.06
N VAL A 127 -1.74 11.59 14.75
CA VAL A 127 -0.80 11.05 13.76
C VAL A 127 0.50 11.83 13.76
N LEU A 128 0.45 13.16 13.65
CA LEU A 128 1.66 13.99 13.60
C LEU A 128 2.48 13.86 14.90
N ASN A 129 1.81 13.76 16.05
CA ASN A 129 2.49 13.56 17.33
C ASN A 129 3.11 12.17 17.47
N ALA A 130 2.44 11.11 16.98
CA ALA A 130 2.91 9.74 17.09
C ALA A 130 3.97 9.39 16.02
N THR A 131 4.17 10.23 15.00
CA THR A 131 5.16 10.02 13.95
C THR A 131 6.54 10.48 14.40
N ASP A 132 7.54 9.60 14.27
CA ASP A 132 8.93 9.95 14.51
C ASP A 132 9.49 10.72 13.31
N TYR A 133 9.40 10.11 12.14
CA TYR A 133 9.80 10.73 10.88
C TYR A 133 8.94 10.28 9.71
N VAL A 134 8.97 11.07 8.65
CA VAL A 134 8.40 10.77 7.34
C VAL A 134 9.55 10.58 6.37
N VAL A 135 9.45 9.57 5.52
CA VAL A 135 10.49 9.23 4.54
C VAL A 135 9.86 9.02 3.16
N PRO A 136 10.53 9.42 2.07
CA PRO A 136 10.15 9.04 0.72
C PRO A 136 10.01 7.53 0.57
N ALA A 137 9.01 7.10 -0.18
CA ALA A 137 8.77 5.70 -0.46
C ALA A 137 8.26 5.47 -1.88
N LEU A 138 8.59 4.32 -2.46
CA LEU A 138 7.90 3.77 -3.63
C LEU A 138 7.09 2.57 -3.16
N GLU A 139 5.81 2.50 -3.53
CA GLU A 139 5.05 1.25 -3.44
C GLU A 139 5.23 0.45 -4.72
N ILE A 140 5.52 -0.84 -4.60
CA ILE A 140 5.47 -1.81 -5.69
C ILE A 140 4.14 -2.55 -5.54
N LEU A 141 3.22 -2.25 -6.43
CA LEU A 141 1.93 -2.94 -6.52
C LEU A 141 2.10 -4.25 -7.29
N ASP A 142 1.45 -5.30 -6.82
CA ASP A 142 1.28 -6.53 -7.59
C ASP A 142 -0.08 -7.16 -7.27
N SER A 143 -0.71 -7.79 -8.25
CA SER A 143 -2.03 -8.38 -8.08
C SER A 143 -2.02 -9.88 -8.27
N ARG A 144 -2.59 -10.60 -7.29
CA ARG A 144 -2.87 -12.04 -7.34
C ARG A 144 -4.23 -12.35 -7.96
N ILE A 145 -4.98 -11.30 -8.33
CA ILE A 145 -6.29 -11.39 -9.00
C ILE A 145 -6.19 -10.71 -10.36
N GLU A 146 -6.83 -11.28 -11.39
CA GLU A 146 -6.92 -10.68 -12.72
C GLU A 146 -7.39 -9.22 -12.64
N MET A 147 -6.73 -8.34 -13.40
CA MET A 147 -6.93 -6.90 -13.27
C MET A 147 -8.13 -6.38 -14.05
N GLU A 148 -8.47 -7.02 -15.17
CA GLU A 148 -9.56 -6.55 -16.04
C GLU A 148 -10.92 -6.65 -15.31
N GLY A 149 -11.59 -5.51 -15.16
CA GLY A 149 -12.88 -5.40 -14.47
C GLY A 149 -12.83 -5.67 -12.96
N ARG A 150 -11.64 -5.64 -12.33
CA ARG A 150 -11.46 -5.78 -10.89
C ARG A 150 -12.16 -4.67 -10.13
N THR A 151 -12.81 -5.02 -9.04
CA THR A 151 -13.52 -4.11 -8.14
C THR A 151 -12.73 -3.86 -6.87
N ILE A 152 -13.19 -2.93 -6.02
CA ILE A 152 -12.62 -2.69 -4.69
C ILE A 152 -12.68 -3.95 -3.82
N VAL A 153 -13.74 -4.75 -3.94
CA VAL A 153 -13.92 -6.00 -3.21
C VAL A 153 -12.81 -7.00 -3.52
N ASP A 154 -12.47 -7.14 -4.81
CA ASP A 154 -11.34 -7.97 -5.25
C ASP A 154 -10.00 -7.42 -4.72
N THR A 155 -9.82 -6.11 -4.79
CA THR A 155 -8.56 -5.45 -4.38
C THR A 155 -8.30 -5.61 -2.88
N ILE A 156 -9.30 -5.39 -2.04
CA ILE A 156 -9.19 -5.57 -0.58
C ILE A 156 -8.82 -7.00 -0.23
N ALA A 157 -9.51 -8.00 -0.82
CA ALA A 157 -9.23 -9.41 -0.57
C ALA A 157 -7.78 -9.78 -0.92
N ASP A 158 -7.22 -9.13 -1.96
CA ASP A 158 -5.86 -9.29 -2.44
C ASP A 158 -4.84 -8.37 -1.73
N ASN A 159 -5.00 -8.17 -0.42
CA ASN A 159 -4.14 -7.32 0.40
C ASN A 159 -3.90 -5.92 -0.22
N ALA A 160 -4.94 -5.32 -0.78
CA ALA A 160 -4.91 -4.05 -1.49
C ALA A 160 -3.81 -3.96 -2.59
N ALA A 161 -3.51 -5.10 -3.23
CA ALA A 161 -2.46 -5.28 -4.24
C ALA A 161 -1.05 -4.93 -3.76
N MET A 162 -0.77 -4.97 -2.45
CA MET A 162 0.57 -4.76 -1.91
C MET A 162 1.53 -5.84 -2.37
N GLY A 163 2.63 -5.46 -3.00
CA GLY A 163 3.73 -6.32 -3.39
C GLY A 163 4.98 -6.09 -2.55
N ALA A 164 5.51 -4.86 -2.56
CA ALA A 164 6.65 -4.44 -1.75
C ALA A 164 6.69 -2.92 -1.64
N MET A 165 7.63 -2.40 -0.86
CA MET A 165 7.97 -0.98 -0.83
C MET A 165 9.47 -0.78 -0.88
N VAL A 166 9.91 0.36 -1.43
CA VAL A 166 11.29 0.80 -1.39
C VAL A 166 11.35 2.11 -0.61
N VAL A 167 12.15 2.16 0.45
CA VAL A 167 12.37 3.38 1.25
C VAL A 167 13.72 4.00 0.94
N GLY A 168 13.81 5.32 1.02
CA GLY A 168 15.05 6.04 0.75
C GLY A 168 14.93 7.54 0.97
N GLY A 169 15.87 8.30 0.39
CA GLY A 169 15.93 9.74 0.58
C GLY A 169 16.34 10.15 2.01
N ASN A 170 15.91 11.35 2.40
CA ASN A 170 16.24 11.93 3.70
C ASN A 170 14.99 11.88 4.61
N PRO A 171 15.05 11.16 5.74
CA PRO A 171 13.97 11.18 6.72
C PRO A 171 13.84 12.58 7.33
N VAL A 172 12.61 13.06 7.48
CA VAL A 172 12.30 14.37 8.08
C VAL A 172 11.27 14.22 9.18
N ARG A 173 11.36 15.07 10.22
CA ARG A 173 10.28 15.18 11.20
C ARG A 173 9.02 15.72 10.55
N PRO A 174 7.81 15.28 10.96
CA PRO A 174 6.57 15.69 10.31
C PRO A 174 6.29 17.21 10.41
N ASP A 175 6.94 17.91 11.34
CA ASP A 175 6.85 19.36 11.53
C ASP A 175 7.98 20.16 10.84
N ALA A 176 8.95 19.48 10.21
CA ALA A 176 10.09 20.13 9.56
C ALA A 176 9.80 20.64 8.15
N VAL A 177 8.75 20.13 7.51
CA VAL A 177 8.34 20.48 6.14
C VAL A 177 6.82 20.54 6.05
N ASP A 178 6.31 21.31 5.10
CA ASP A 178 4.88 21.23 4.74
C ASP A 178 4.63 19.95 3.92
N LEU A 179 4.16 18.90 4.59
CA LEU A 179 3.94 17.58 3.99
C LEU A 179 2.95 17.61 2.80
N ARG A 180 2.02 18.56 2.76
CA ARG A 180 1.09 18.72 1.63
C ARG A 180 1.80 19.09 0.34
N TRP A 181 2.90 19.86 0.44
CA TRP A 181 3.66 20.36 -0.69
C TRP A 181 4.87 19.53 -1.06
N VAL A 182 5.11 18.43 -0.36
CA VAL A 182 6.09 17.46 -0.84
C VAL A 182 5.68 16.99 -2.22
N SER A 183 6.58 17.14 -3.16
CA SER A 183 6.40 16.76 -4.56
C SER A 183 7.40 15.71 -4.96
N ALA A 184 7.07 14.95 -6.00
CA ALA A 184 8.03 14.06 -6.61
C ALA A 184 7.89 13.99 -8.13
N ILE A 185 9.01 13.69 -8.78
CA ILE A 185 9.10 13.38 -10.21
C ILE A 185 9.49 11.91 -10.30
N LEU A 186 8.65 11.11 -10.98
CA LEU A 186 8.90 9.70 -11.19
C LEU A 186 9.46 9.48 -12.59
N TYR A 187 10.62 8.85 -12.65
CA TYR A 187 11.30 8.50 -13.88
C TYR A 187 11.30 6.99 -14.08
N LYS A 188 11.20 6.57 -15.34
CA LYS A 188 11.54 5.21 -15.79
C LYS A 188 12.56 5.32 -16.92
N ASN A 189 13.70 4.65 -16.78
CA ASN A 189 14.78 4.65 -17.77
C ASN A 189 15.18 6.06 -18.21
N GLN A 190 15.32 7.00 -17.25
CA GLN A 190 15.69 8.41 -17.44
C GLN A 190 14.58 9.30 -18.07
N THR A 191 13.40 8.77 -18.37
CA THR A 191 12.27 9.55 -18.89
C THR A 191 11.32 9.88 -17.74
N VAL A 192 10.88 11.14 -17.64
CA VAL A 192 9.82 11.54 -16.71
C VAL A 192 8.51 10.91 -17.16
N GLU A 193 7.91 10.09 -16.31
CA GLU A 193 6.64 9.42 -16.58
C GLU A 193 5.47 10.05 -15.81
N GLU A 194 5.72 10.40 -14.54
CA GLU A 194 4.70 10.96 -13.66
C GLU A 194 5.27 12.06 -12.78
N THR A 195 4.41 12.96 -12.34
CA THR A 195 4.71 13.96 -11.33
C THR A 195 3.53 14.08 -10.37
N GLY A 196 3.79 14.40 -9.12
CA GLY A 196 2.71 14.54 -8.15
C GLY A 196 3.09 15.38 -6.94
N VAL A 197 2.05 15.74 -6.18
CA VAL A 197 2.14 16.49 -4.92
C VAL A 197 1.33 15.77 -3.86
N ALA A 198 1.89 15.61 -2.66
CA ALA A 198 1.32 14.83 -1.59
C ALA A 198 -0.05 15.33 -1.07
N ALA A 199 -0.45 16.57 -1.39
CA ALA A 199 -1.83 17.05 -1.18
C ALA A 199 -2.88 16.20 -1.93
N GLY A 200 -2.48 15.45 -2.98
CA GLY A 200 -3.34 14.50 -3.67
C GLY A 200 -3.84 13.35 -2.79
N VAL A 201 -3.14 13.10 -1.68
CA VAL A 201 -3.51 12.09 -0.68
C VAL A 201 -4.48 12.71 0.33
N LEU A 202 -5.78 12.64 0.06
CA LEU A 202 -6.84 13.11 0.95
C LEU A 202 -6.61 14.54 1.51
N ASP A 203 -6.07 15.44 0.69
CA ASP A 203 -5.69 16.81 1.04
C ASP A 203 -4.44 16.95 1.93
N HIS A 204 -4.06 15.93 2.70
CA HIS A 204 -2.84 15.85 3.49
C HIS A 204 -2.47 14.38 3.74
N PRO A 205 -1.22 13.93 3.53
CA PRO A 205 -0.87 12.50 3.64
C PRO A 205 -1.16 11.90 5.02
N ALA A 206 -1.07 12.67 6.12
CA ALA A 206 -1.46 12.18 7.45
C ALA A 206 -2.98 11.89 7.57
N ASN A 207 -3.82 12.39 6.66
CA ASN A 207 -5.25 12.09 6.65
C ASN A 207 -5.51 10.61 6.29
N GLY A 208 -4.68 10.01 5.44
CA GLY A 208 -4.73 8.56 5.20
C GLY A 208 -4.45 7.78 6.48
N VAL A 209 -3.40 8.16 7.20
CA VAL A 209 -2.97 7.47 8.43
C VAL A 209 -4.03 7.53 9.53
N HIS A 210 -4.63 8.70 9.79
CA HIS A 210 -5.71 8.78 10.79
C HIS A 210 -6.98 8.01 10.36
N TRP A 211 -7.30 8.03 9.03
CA TRP A 211 -8.39 7.21 8.51
C TRP A 211 -8.14 5.72 8.81
N LEU A 212 -6.92 5.24 8.55
CA LEU A 212 -6.55 3.86 8.81
C LEU A 212 -6.68 3.50 10.30
N ALA A 213 -6.17 4.35 11.21
CA ALA A 213 -6.28 4.13 12.65
C ALA A 213 -7.73 3.93 13.09
N ASN A 214 -8.64 4.76 12.57
CA ASN A 214 -10.06 4.66 12.86
C ASN A 214 -10.72 3.44 12.20
N LYS A 215 -10.31 3.08 10.97
CA LYS A 215 -10.86 1.95 10.22
C LYS A 215 -10.55 0.62 10.89
N ILE A 216 -9.28 0.38 11.26
CA ILE A 216 -8.86 -0.89 11.85
C ILE A 216 -9.35 -1.07 13.29
N ALA A 217 -9.66 0.01 13.99
CA ALA A 217 -10.23 -0.03 15.35
C ALA A 217 -11.55 -0.80 15.40
N ALA A 218 -12.36 -0.77 14.34
CA ALA A 218 -13.59 -1.55 14.23
C ALA A 218 -13.35 -3.07 14.28
N HIS A 219 -12.13 -3.50 13.97
CA HIS A 219 -11.70 -4.90 14.04
C HIS A 219 -10.84 -5.22 15.27
N GLY A 220 -10.78 -4.29 16.24
CA GLY A 220 -9.97 -4.44 17.46
C GLY A 220 -8.46 -4.34 17.22
N ASP A 221 -8.02 -3.86 16.04
CA ASP A 221 -6.61 -3.70 15.66
C ASP A 221 -6.11 -2.27 15.92
N SER A 222 -4.80 -2.08 15.93
CA SER A 222 -4.13 -0.78 16.11
C SER A 222 -2.77 -0.79 15.45
N MET A 223 -2.20 0.38 15.21
CA MET A 223 -0.81 0.54 14.79
C MET A 223 0.09 0.67 16.02
N LYS A 224 1.32 0.18 15.92
CA LYS A 224 2.29 0.13 17.03
C LYS A 224 3.46 1.09 16.77
N ALA A 225 4.21 1.41 17.81
CA ALA A 225 5.51 2.03 17.66
C ALA A 225 6.42 1.15 16.79
N GLY A 226 7.12 1.76 15.85
CA GLY A 226 7.94 1.08 14.83
C GLY A 226 7.20 0.71 13.54
N ASP A 227 5.87 0.76 13.52
CA ASP A 227 5.11 0.49 12.28
C ASP A 227 5.41 1.54 11.21
N ILE A 228 5.51 1.06 9.96
CA ILE A 228 5.69 1.88 8.76
C ILE A 228 4.36 1.97 8.03
N ILE A 229 3.86 3.19 7.80
CA ILE A 229 2.57 3.40 7.15
C ILE A 229 2.78 4.13 5.83
N LEU A 230 2.54 3.45 4.70
CA LEU A 230 2.42 4.07 3.39
C LEU A 230 1.10 4.84 3.32
N ALA A 231 1.21 6.15 3.12
CA ALA A 231 0.06 7.07 3.31
C ALA A 231 -0.90 7.13 2.13
N GLY A 232 -0.49 6.61 1.00
CA GLY A 232 -1.21 6.68 -0.26
C GLY A 232 -0.42 7.40 -1.35
N SER A 233 -0.70 7.06 -2.59
CA SER A 233 0.01 7.57 -3.75
C SER A 233 -0.46 8.97 -4.17
N PHE A 234 0.48 9.77 -4.63
CA PHE A 234 0.23 11.05 -5.31
C PHE A 234 0.67 11.05 -6.78
N THR A 235 0.93 9.87 -7.34
CA THR A 235 1.10 9.63 -8.79
C THR A 235 0.14 8.54 -9.27
N ARG A 236 0.02 8.37 -10.59
CA ARG A 236 -0.63 7.20 -11.14
C ARG A 236 0.32 5.99 -11.06
N PRO A 237 -0.21 4.75 -11.02
CA PRO A 237 0.61 3.55 -11.09
C PRO A 237 1.37 3.45 -12.41
N LEU A 238 2.68 3.32 -12.37
CA LEU A 238 3.56 3.18 -13.52
C LEU A 238 3.92 1.71 -13.75
N TRP A 239 3.62 1.17 -14.91
CA TRP A 239 4.01 -0.18 -15.29
C TRP A 239 5.53 -0.31 -15.43
N VAL A 240 6.07 -1.39 -14.83
CA VAL A 240 7.49 -1.70 -14.88
C VAL A 240 7.74 -3.11 -15.42
N TYR A 241 8.83 -3.26 -16.13
CA TYR A 241 9.22 -4.50 -16.78
C TYR A 241 10.64 -4.89 -16.40
N LYS A 242 10.99 -6.13 -16.65
CA LYS A 242 12.36 -6.62 -16.46
C LYS A 242 13.37 -5.76 -17.23
N GLY A 243 14.38 -5.28 -16.54
CA GLY A 243 15.42 -4.37 -17.07
C GLY A 243 15.14 -2.88 -16.77
N ASP A 244 13.93 -2.50 -16.38
CA ASP A 244 13.61 -1.11 -16.06
C ASP A 244 14.32 -0.65 -14.78
N THR A 245 14.76 0.61 -14.82
CA THR A 245 15.20 1.36 -13.64
C THR A 245 14.18 2.44 -13.33
N VAL A 246 13.70 2.46 -12.11
CA VAL A 246 12.80 3.49 -11.57
C VAL A 246 13.58 4.41 -10.66
N HIS A 247 13.38 5.70 -10.83
CA HIS A 247 13.95 6.75 -9.99
C HIS A 247 12.86 7.75 -9.63
N ALA A 248 12.73 8.06 -8.34
CA ALA A 248 11.83 9.10 -7.85
C ALA A 248 12.64 10.18 -7.15
N ASP A 249 12.52 11.42 -7.62
CA ASP A 249 13.17 12.61 -7.05
C ASP A 249 12.14 13.41 -6.24
N TYR A 250 12.37 13.51 -4.94
CA TYR A 250 11.54 14.26 -3.98
C TYR A 250 12.15 15.64 -3.63
N GLY A 251 13.05 16.16 -4.45
CA GLY A 251 13.71 17.43 -4.21
C GLY A 251 14.48 17.42 -2.88
N PRO A 252 14.18 18.31 -1.91
CA PRO A 252 14.91 18.39 -0.65
C PRO A 252 14.88 17.10 0.20
N LEU A 253 13.89 16.23 0.00
CA LEU A 253 13.81 14.96 0.68
C LEU A 253 14.67 13.86 0.03
N GLY A 254 15.44 14.19 -1.01
CA GLY A 254 16.31 13.23 -1.69
C GLY A 254 15.60 12.37 -2.69
N SER A 255 16.17 11.23 -3.01
CA SER A 255 15.66 10.36 -4.08
C SER A 255 15.69 8.88 -3.73
N ILE A 256 14.89 8.11 -4.46
CA ILE A 256 14.83 6.66 -4.40
C ILE A 256 15.12 6.10 -5.79
N THR A 257 15.90 5.04 -5.86
CA THR A 257 16.16 4.31 -7.10
C THR A 257 16.07 2.82 -6.84
N CYS A 258 15.43 2.09 -7.75
CA CYS A 258 15.46 0.63 -7.78
C CYS A 258 15.50 0.13 -9.23
N ARG A 259 16.01 -1.10 -9.42
CA ARG A 259 16.11 -1.74 -10.74
C ARG A 259 15.38 -3.07 -10.71
N PHE A 260 14.57 -3.33 -11.72
CA PHE A 260 13.85 -4.60 -11.90
C PHE A 260 14.68 -5.57 -12.74
N GLU A 261 15.12 -6.70 -12.16
CA GLU A 261 16.02 -7.69 -12.78
C GLU A 261 15.36 -9.05 -12.99
#